data_4def39221f40f35e1556eac0be9c8739
#
_entry.id   4def39221f40f35e1556eac0be9c8739
#
_cell.length_a   1.000
_cell.length_b   1.000
_cell.length_c   1.000
_cell.angle_alpha   90.00
_cell.angle_beta   90.00
_cell.angle_gamma   90.00
#
_symmetry.space_group_name_H-M   'P 1'
#
loop_
_entity.id
_entity.type
_entity.pdbx_description
1 polymer ?
#
loop_
_entity_poly.entity_id
_entity_poly.type
_entity_poly.pdbx_seq_one_letter_code
_entity_poly.pdbx_strand_id
1 'polypeptide(L)'
;MSLPLSVFIICYNEVDRLGMVLESVVGLTDDIVIVDSGSDDGTVELASKYTDRIFHRDWTGFGDQKVYGEKLCKYNWVLNLDADEVVSPKLFKEISDLVRRDPKNSENQAGFEVAVKMVASLYDRRPARWLAPTNYTGRFYDRRYAGFADSSVHDKLHNRESGSVKFPKLQGEIYHYSIKSYEHMWSKIGFYSEAQAREWVMKGRKPRLGLVYLAAPLFFMKHFLLRRLFALGSRGFVIALALTAGRVLREAIAADFYKNRDQ
;
A
#
# COMPACT_ATOMS: atom_id res chain seq x y z
N MET A 1 19.35 -21.69 3.87
CA MET A 1 18.16 -22.25 4.53
C MET A 1 17.12 -21.15 4.53
N SER A 2 15.90 -21.46 4.04
CA SER A 2 14.73 -20.58 4.09
C SER A 2 14.34 -20.29 5.55
N LEU A 3 13.80 -19.10 5.80
CA LEU A 3 13.35 -18.71 7.16
C LEU A 3 11.92 -19.19 7.41
N PRO A 4 11.52 -19.48 8.67
CA PRO A 4 10.17 -19.80 9.05
C PRO A 4 9.28 -18.53 9.06
N LEU A 5 9.14 -17.95 7.90
CA LEU A 5 8.42 -16.72 7.60
C LEU A 5 7.54 -16.95 6.38
N SER A 6 6.33 -16.43 6.36
CA SER A 6 5.50 -16.35 5.17
C SER A 6 5.51 -14.94 4.60
N VAL A 7 5.55 -14.81 3.28
CA VAL A 7 5.29 -13.56 2.57
C VAL A 7 3.97 -13.72 1.85
N PHE A 8 3.02 -12.81 2.04
CA PHE A 8 1.83 -12.79 1.19
C PHE A 8 1.66 -11.45 0.48
N ILE A 9 1.21 -11.52 -0.76
CA ILE A 9 1.04 -10.39 -1.67
C ILE A 9 -0.36 -10.46 -2.27
N ILE A 10 -1.10 -9.35 -2.21
CA ILE A 10 -2.37 -9.21 -2.93
C ILE A 10 -2.10 -8.48 -4.24
N CYS A 11 -2.70 -8.92 -5.36
CA CYS A 11 -2.46 -8.31 -6.66
C CYS A 11 -3.71 -8.28 -7.55
N TYR A 12 -3.70 -7.35 -8.51
CA TYR A 12 -4.62 -7.26 -9.63
C TYR A 12 -3.97 -6.44 -10.73
N ASN A 13 -3.66 -7.08 -11.88
CA ASN A 13 -3.03 -6.45 -13.05
C ASN A 13 -1.72 -5.71 -12.72
N GLU A 14 -0.73 -6.49 -12.23
CA GLU A 14 0.54 -6.00 -11.71
C GLU A 14 1.77 -6.60 -12.38
N VAL A 15 1.64 -7.09 -13.63
CA VAL A 15 2.75 -7.72 -14.37
C VAL A 15 4.00 -6.83 -14.44
N ASP A 16 3.83 -5.51 -14.52
CA ASP A 16 4.94 -4.54 -14.63
C ASP A 16 5.76 -4.40 -13.33
N ARG A 17 5.18 -4.72 -12.16
CA ARG A 17 5.78 -4.43 -10.84
C ARG A 17 6.02 -5.65 -9.98
N LEU A 18 5.13 -6.65 -10.06
CA LEU A 18 5.17 -7.84 -9.21
C LEU A 18 6.51 -8.58 -9.29
N GLY A 19 7.16 -8.63 -10.47
CA GLY A 19 8.46 -9.26 -10.62
C GLY A 19 9.53 -8.68 -9.69
N MET A 20 9.62 -7.35 -9.58
CA MET A 20 10.58 -6.68 -8.68
C MET A 20 10.28 -6.98 -7.21
N VAL A 21 9.00 -7.09 -6.85
CA VAL A 21 8.59 -7.43 -5.48
C VAL A 21 9.02 -8.85 -5.15
N LEU A 22 8.73 -9.81 -6.02
CA LEU A 22 9.10 -11.22 -5.85
C LEU A 22 10.62 -11.42 -5.78
N GLU A 23 11.38 -10.77 -6.67
CA GLU A 23 12.85 -10.77 -6.63
C GLU A 23 13.40 -10.29 -5.28
N SER A 24 12.73 -9.32 -4.64
CA SER A 24 13.18 -8.76 -3.36
C SER A 24 12.95 -9.66 -2.16
N VAL A 25 12.16 -10.74 -2.29
CA VAL A 25 11.78 -11.63 -1.18
C VAL A 25 12.06 -13.11 -1.43
N VAL A 26 12.35 -13.52 -2.66
CA VAL A 26 12.52 -14.93 -3.03
C VAL A 26 13.60 -15.65 -2.20
N GLY A 27 14.65 -14.96 -1.76
CA GLY A 27 15.69 -15.51 -0.90
C GLY A 27 15.37 -15.48 0.60
N LEU A 28 14.22 -14.95 1.01
CA LEU A 28 13.84 -14.79 2.40
C LEU A 28 13.14 -16.04 2.95
N THR A 29 12.28 -16.66 2.14
CA THR A 29 11.38 -17.71 2.58
C THR A 29 11.11 -18.74 1.46
N ASP A 30 10.57 -19.90 1.85
CA ASP A 30 9.98 -20.92 0.96
C ASP A 30 8.43 -20.81 0.92
N ASP A 31 7.84 -19.81 1.55
CA ASP A 31 6.40 -19.62 1.63
C ASP A 31 5.98 -18.24 1.12
N ILE A 32 5.89 -18.10 -0.21
CA ILE A 32 5.35 -16.92 -0.89
C ILE A 32 3.94 -17.22 -1.37
N VAL A 33 2.96 -16.49 -0.87
CA VAL A 33 1.54 -16.62 -1.17
C VAL A 33 1.10 -15.43 -2.01
N ILE A 34 0.49 -15.68 -3.16
CA ILE A 34 -0.11 -14.67 -4.02
C ILE A 34 -1.63 -14.80 -3.96
N VAL A 35 -2.31 -13.70 -3.68
CA VAL A 35 -3.78 -13.60 -3.77
C VAL A 35 -4.12 -12.71 -4.95
N ASP A 36 -4.56 -13.32 -6.03
CA ASP A 36 -4.90 -12.63 -7.27
C ASP A 36 -6.40 -12.36 -7.36
N SER A 37 -6.77 -11.16 -7.79
CA SER A 37 -8.17 -10.72 -7.89
C SER A 37 -8.72 -10.82 -9.32
N GLY A 38 -8.20 -11.75 -10.14
CA GLY A 38 -8.64 -11.99 -11.51
C GLY A 38 -7.85 -11.20 -12.55
N SER A 39 -6.52 -11.20 -12.42
CA SER A 39 -5.64 -10.55 -13.41
C SER A 39 -5.73 -11.19 -14.79
N ASP A 40 -5.68 -10.34 -15.83
CA ASP A 40 -5.72 -10.72 -17.24
C ASP A 40 -4.51 -10.18 -18.06
N ASP A 41 -3.52 -9.61 -17.38
CA ASP A 41 -2.34 -8.95 -17.97
C ASP A 41 -1.04 -9.80 -17.97
N GLY A 42 -1.10 -11.08 -17.55
CA GLY A 42 0.07 -11.94 -17.39
C GLY A 42 0.69 -11.92 -15.97
N THR A 43 0.02 -11.29 -14.99
CA THR A 43 0.46 -11.25 -13.58
C THR A 43 0.61 -12.65 -13.00
N VAL A 44 -0.37 -13.54 -13.24
CA VAL A 44 -0.38 -14.92 -12.72
C VAL A 44 0.75 -15.75 -13.33
N GLU A 45 0.97 -15.65 -14.64
CA GLU A 45 2.05 -16.32 -15.36
C GLU A 45 3.43 -15.84 -14.89
N LEU A 46 3.56 -14.55 -14.55
CA LEU A 46 4.78 -14.02 -13.95
C LEU A 46 5.00 -14.60 -12.54
N ALA A 47 3.96 -14.59 -11.69
CA ALA A 47 4.02 -15.09 -10.32
C ALA A 47 4.38 -16.57 -10.26
N SER A 48 3.89 -17.39 -11.21
CA SER A 48 4.14 -18.84 -11.27
C SER A 48 5.61 -19.23 -11.44
N LYS A 49 6.47 -18.30 -11.86
CA LYS A 49 7.92 -18.48 -11.95
C LYS A 49 8.61 -18.48 -10.57
N TYR A 50 7.92 -17.98 -9.53
CA TYR A 50 8.49 -17.80 -8.19
C TYR A 50 7.81 -18.66 -7.13
N THR A 51 6.52 -19.00 -7.32
CA THR A 51 5.72 -19.80 -6.39
C THR A 51 4.56 -20.49 -7.12
N ASP A 52 4.17 -21.66 -6.64
CA ASP A 52 2.96 -22.40 -7.00
C ASP A 52 1.79 -22.10 -6.04
N ARG A 53 2.01 -21.28 -5.02
CA ARG A 53 0.98 -20.87 -4.06
C ARG A 53 0.26 -19.60 -4.50
N ILE A 54 -0.47 -19.69 -5.62
CA ILE A 54 -1.27 -18.61 -6.20
C ILE A 54 -2.74 -18.97 -6.03
N PHE A 55 -3.51 -18.06 -5.43
CA PHE A 55 -4.91 -18.25 -5.09
C PHE A 55 -5.75 -17.15 -5.71
N HIS A 56 -6.78 -17.53 -6.45
CA HIS A 56 -7.78 -16.60 -6.94
C HIS A 56 -8.78 -16.23 -5.84
N ARG A 57 -9.12 -14.95 -5.74
CA ARG A 57 -10.19 -14.45 -4.90
C ARG A 57 -10.76 -13.16 -5.47
N ASP A 58 -12.05 -13.13 -5.75
CA ASP A 58 -12.76 -11.93 -6.18
C ASP A 58 -12.51 -10.76 -5.22
N TRP A 59 -12.45 -9.56 -5.78
CA TRP A 59 -12.19 -8.36 -5.00
C TRP A 59 -13.36 -7.98 -4.10
N THR A 60 -13.15 -7.99 -2.80
CA THR A 60 -14.13 -7.59 -1.78
C THR A 60 -13.64 -6.44 -0.89
N GLY A 61 -12.39 -5.99 -1.10
CA GLY A 61 -11.76 -4.90 -0.35
C GLY A 61 -10.36 -5.26 0.16
N PHE A 62 -9.55 -4.24 0.46
CA PHE A 62 -8.16 -4.44 0.87
C PHE A 62 -8.02 -5.26 2.15
N GLY A 63 -8.82 -4.97 3.18
CA GLY A 63 -8.74 -5.67 4.46
C GLY A 63 -9.12 -7.14 4.31
N ASP A 64 -10.20 -7.43 3.62
CA ASP A 64 -10.69 -8.80 3.41
C ASP A 64 -9.70 -9.65 2.58
N GLN A 65 -9.10 -9.06 1.51
CA GLN A 65 -8.05 -9.74 0.74
C GLN A 65 -6.81 -10.05 1.61
N LYS A 66 -6.40 -9.12 2.49
CA LYS A 66 -5.27 -9.32 3.41
C LYS A 66 -5.57 -10.36 4.48
N VAL A 67 -6.77 -10.38 5.04
CA VAL A 67 -7.22 -11.44 5.98
C VAL A 67 -7.19 -12.82 5.31
N TYR A 68 -7.62 -12.90 4.05
CA TYR A 68 -7.57 -14.15 3.30
C TYR A 68 -6.13 -14.60 3.04
N GLY A 69 -5.25 -13.72 2.57
CA GLY A 69 -3.84 -14.03 2.33
C GLY A 69 -3.11 -14.46 3.62
N GLU A 70 -3.38 -13.81 4.75
CA GLU A 70 -2.84 -14.19 6.06
C GLU A 70 -3.23 -15.63 6.45
N LYS A 71 -4.48 -16.05 6.21
CA LYS A 71 -4.96 -17.41 6.51
C LYS A 71 -4.25 -18.50 5.71
N LEU A 72 -3.77 -18.16 4.51
CA LEU A 72 -3.05 -19.09 3.64
C LEU A 72 -1.59 -19.27 4.04
N CYS A 73 -1.02 -18.39 4.85
CA CYS A 73 0.37 -18.44 5.30
C CYS A 73 0.67 -19.71 6.10
N LYS A 74 1.84 -20.31 5.83
CA LYS A 74 2.33 -21.51 6.52
C LYS A 74 2.90 -21.20 7.91
N TYR A 75 3.65 -20.11 8.00
CA TYR A 75 4.36 -19.71 9.21
C TYR A 75 3.60 -18.66 10.02
N ASN A 76 4.00 -18.52 11.30
CA ASN A 76 3.41 -17.52 12.18
C ASN A 76 3.93 -16.12 11.92
N TRP A 77 5.23 -15.99 11.64
CA TRP A 77 5.79 -14.71 11.19
C TRP A 77 5.37 -14.44 9.75
N VAL A 78 4.86 -13.26 9.51
CA VAL A 78 4.26 -12.87 8.24
C VAL A 78 4.80 -11.50 7.82
N LEU A 79 5.20 -11.40 6.56
CA LEU A 79 5.46 -10.15 5.87
C LEU A 79 4.36 -9.92 4.83
N ASN A 80 3.55 -8.90 5.01
CA ASN A 80 2.58 -8.46 4.02
C ASN A 80 3.18 -7.40 3.11
N LEU A 81 3.03 -7.58 1.81
CA LEU A 81 3.42 -6.60 0.79
C LEU A 81 2.27 -6.35 -0.18
N ASP A 82 2.19 -5.13 -0.68
CA ASP A 82 1.39 -4.82 -1.86
C ASP A 82 2.23 -5.13 -3.12
N ALA A 83 1.60 -5.41 -4.26
CA ALA A 83 2.28 -5.88 -5.49
C ALA A 83 3.21 -4.83 -6.14
N ASP A 84 3.35 -3.66 -5.53
CA ASP A 84 4.23 -2.56 -5.94
C ASP A 84 5.20 -2.12 -4.83
N GLU A 85 5.41 -2.98 -3.82
CA GLU A 85 6.26 -2.72 -2.66
C GLU A 85 7.51 -3.63 -2.66
N VAL A 86 8.67 -3.06 -2.88
CA VAL A 86 9.97 -3.76 -2.96
C VAL A 86 10.70 -3.65 -1.63
N VAL A 87 11.12 -4.77 -1.08
CA VAL A 87 11.90 -4.85 0.17
C VAL A 87 13.33 -4.37 -0.06
N SER A 88 13.81 -3.41 0.74
CA SER A 88 15.21 -2.99 0.66
C SER A 88 16.16 -4.06 1.18
N PRO A 89 17.43 -4.10 0.72
CA PRO A 89 18.44 -5.03 1.24
C PRO A 89 18.64 -4.90 2.77
N LYS A 90 18.50 -3.68 3.30
CA LYS A 90 18.57 -3.42 4.75
C LYS A 90 17.42 -4.08 5.48
N LEU A 91 16.17 -3.94 4.98
CA LEU A 91 15.00 -4.56 5.57
C LEU A 91 15.05 -6.08 5.48
N PHE A 92 15.47 -6.61 4.33
CA PHE A 92 15.68 -8.05 4.13
C PHE A 92 16.60 -8.64 5.21
N LYS A 93 17.76 -7.98 5.44
CA LYS A 93 18.71 -8.39 6.46
C LYS A 93 18.12 -8.30 7.87
N GLU A 94 17.46 -7.21 8.19
CA GLU A 94 16.87 -6.98 9.52
C GLU A 94 15.78 -8.01 9.85
N ILE A 95 14.87 -8.30 8.92
CA ILE A 95 13.86 -9.37 9.07
C ILE A 95 14.55 -10.73 9.23
N SER A 96 15.56 -11.02 8.39
CA SER A 96 16.30 -12.27 8.48
C SER A 96 16.94 -12.48 9.85
N ASP A 97 17.55 -11.43 10.39
CA ASP A 97 18.20 -11.48 11.70
C ASP A 97 17.17 -11.64 12.83
N LEU A 98 16.00 -10.96 12.73
CA LEU A 98 14.91 -11.08 13.68
C LEU A 98 14.33 -12.51 13.72
N VAL A 99 14.00 -13.07 12.56
CA VAL A 99 13.41 -14.42 12.48
C VAL A 99 14.37 -15.50 12.95
N ARG A 100 15.69 -15.36 12.68
CA ARG A 100 16.71 -16.31 13.16
C ARG A 100 16.94 -16.30 14.67
N ARG A 101 16.76 -15.15 15.33
CA ARG A 101 16.93 -15.01 16.79
C ARG A 101 15.79 -15.62 17.60
N ASP A 102 14.79 -16.20 16.94
CA ASP A 102 13.55 -16.71 17.54
C ASP A 102 12.90 -15.69 18.49
N PRO A 103 12.08 -14.79 17.94
CA PRO A 103 11.45 -13.73 18.72
C PRO A 103 10.42 -14.23 19.76
N LYS A 104 10.27 -15.55 19.97
CA LYS A 104 9.48 -16.11 21.08
C LYS A 104 9.91 -15.60 22.44
N ASN A 105 11.16 -15.13 22.58
CA ASN A 105 11.71 -14.58 23.82
C ASN A 105 11.56 -13.06 23.97
N SER A 106 11.08 -12.34 22.97
CA SER A 106 10.71 -10.93 23.16
C SER A 106 9.25 -10.85 23.56
N GLU A 107 8.97 -11.09 24.82
CA GLU A 107 7.68 -10.81 25.44
C GLU A 107 7.13 -9.48 24.94
N ASN A 108 6.00 -9.52 24.23
CA ASN A 108 5.19 -8.39 23.75
C ASN A 108 5.47 -7.76 22.36
N GLN A 109 6.25 -8.33 21.47
CA GLN A 109 6.35 -7.76 20.12
C GLN A 109 5.46 -8.50 19.11
N ALA A 110 4.19 -8.09 19.04
CA ALA A 110 3.23 -8.67 18.10
C ALA A 110 3.53 -8.32 16.63
N GLY A 111 4.29 -7.25 16.37
CA GLY A 111 4.62 -6.83 15.01
C GLY A 111 5.52 -5.59 14.96
N PHE A 112 5.79 -5.14 13.72
CA PHE A 112 6.67 -4.02 13.43
C PHE A 112 6.10 -3.12 12.34
N GLU A 113 6.27 -1.80 12.50
CA GLU A 113 6.07 -0.83 11.44
C GLU A 113 7.33 -0.73 10.57
N VAL A 114 7.12 -0.65 9.27
CA VAL A 114 8.17 -0.45 8.28
C VAL A 114 7.97 0.89 7.59
N ALA A 115 9.06 1.58 7.29
CA ALA A 115 9.03 2.80 6.49
C ALA A 115 8.74 2.46 5.03
N VAL A 116 7.57 2.85 4.54
CA VAL A 116 7.18 2.73 3.13
C VAL A 116 7.48 4.04 2.44
N LYS A 117 8.50 4.04 1.57
CA LYS A 117 8.99 5.22 0.86
C LYS A 117 8.54 5.24 -0.59
N MET A 118 7.95 6.33 -1.01
CA MET A 118 7.49 6.52 -2.37
C MET A 118 8.66 6.64 -3.36
N VAL A 119 8.58 5.87 -4.45
CA VAL A 119 9.42 5.98 -5.63
C VAL A 119 8.58 6.52 -6.79
N ALA A 120 9.08 7.57 -7.45
CA ALA A 120 8.29 8.33 -8.43
C ALA A 120 8.18 7.67 -9.81
N SER A 121 8.81 6.53 -10.06
CA SER A 121 8.82 5.91 -11.40
C SER A 121 9.24 4.45 -11.34
N LEU A 122 8.59 3.62 -12.13
CA LEU A 122 8.98 2.24 -12.39
C LEU A 122 10.39 2.08 -12.98
N TYR A 123 10.81 3.06 -13.76
CA TYR A 123 12.12 3.04 -14.45
C TYR A 123 13.27 3.52 -13.57
N ASP A 124 12.97 4.03 -12.36
CA ASP A 124 13.99 4.49 -11.42
C ASP A 124 14.31 3.40 -10.40
N ARG A 125 15.26 2.55 -10.74
CA ARG A 125 15.72 1.47 -9.85
C ARG A 125 16.65 1.95 -8.71
N ARG A 126 16.86 3.25 -8.59
CA ARG A 126 17.65 3.82 -7.49
C ARG A 126 16.88 3.71 -6.17
N PRO A 127 17.59 3.53 -5.05
CA PRO A 127 16.99 3.59 -3.74
C PRO A 127 16.17 4.88 -3.55
N ALA A 128 15.06 4.81 -2.85
CA ALA A 128 14.29 6.00 -2.53
C ALA A 128 15.17 7.05 -1.83
N ARG A 129 15.04 8.31 -2.25
CA ARG A 129 15.81 9.41 -1.64
C ARG A 129 15.50 9.47 -0.14
N TRP A 130 16.48 9.86 0.66
CA TRP A 130 16.33 9.95 2.12
C TRP A 130 15.18 10.86 2.58
N LEU A 131 14.86 11.92 1.78
CA LEU A 131 13.72 12.84 2.00
C LEU A 131 12.43 12.40 1.32
N ALA A 132 12.38 11.25 0.62
CA ALA A 132 11.18 10.80 -0.07
C ALA A 132 9.97 10.72 0.88
N PRO A 133 8.75 10.97 0.37
CA PRO A 133 7.52 10.76 1.12
C PRO A 133 7.52 9.39 1.78
N THR A 134 7.34 9.37 3.10
CA THR A 134 7.47 8.15 3.90
C THR A 134 6.26 8.01 4.80
N ASN A 135 5.64 6.84 4.78
CA ASN A 135 4.61 6.43 5.73
C ASN A 135 5.13 5.24 6.53
N TYR A 136 4.78 5.16 7.81
CA TYR A 136 5.04 3.97 8.61
C TYR A 136 3.78 3.11 8.65
N THR A 137 3.93 1.83 8.32
CA THR A 137 2.82 0.88 8.23
C THR A 137 3.24 -0.46 8.82
N GLY A 138 2.35 -1.11 9.58
CA GLY A 138 2.56 -2.47 10.06
C GLY A 138 2.61 -3.44 8.88
N ARG A 139 3.78 -4.04 8.64
CA ARG A 139 4.03 -4.96 7.51
C ARG A 139 4.60 -6.30 7.93
N PHE A 140 5.36 -6.34 9.02
CA PHE A 140 5.99 -7.55 9.53
C PHE A 140 5.46 -7.87 10.93
N TYR A 141 4.88 -9.07 11.15
CA TYR A 141 4.17 -9.40 12.39
C TYR A 141 4.02 -10.89 12.61
N ASP A 142 3.78 -11.27 13.87
CA ASP A 142 3.34 -12.59 14.25
C ASP A 142 1.81 -12.65 14.24
N ARG A 143 1.23 -13.44 13.31
CA ARG A 143 -0.23 -13.52 13.11
C ARG A 143 -0.99 -14.10 14.31
N ARG A 144 -0.30 -14.66 15.30
CA ARG A 144 -0.94 -15.09 16.55
C ARG A 144 -1.34 -13.91 17.42
N TYR A 145 -0.58 -12.81 17.35
CA TYR A 145 -0.73 -11.62 18.22
C TYR A 145 -1.15 -10.36 17.47
N ALA A 146 -0.95 -10.31 16.17
CA ALA A 146 -1.40 -9.20 15.35
C ALA A 146 -2.06 -9.72 14.06
N GLY A 147 -2.84 -8.88 13.39
CA GLY A 147 -3.49 -9.23 12.12
C GLY A 147 -4.32 -8.08 11.57
N PHE A 148 -4.84 -8.27 10.38
CA PHE A 148 -5.77 -7.33 9.77
C PHE A 148 -7.17 -7.55 10.33
N ALA A 149 -7.93 -6.45 10.50
CA ALA A 149 -9.36 -6.54 10.81
C ALA A 149 -10.13 -6.87 9.53
N ASP A 150 -11.22 -7.61 9.69
CA ASP A 150 -12.21 -7.84 8.63
C ASP A 150 -12.97 -6.52 8.38
N SER A 151 -12.39 -5.68 7.53
CA SER A 151 -12.92 -4.36 7.19
C SER A 151 -12.68 -4.05 5.73
N SER A 152 -13.74 -3.72 5.01
CA SER A 152 -13.66 -3.28 3.61
C SER A 152 -12.91 -1.95 3.43
N VAL A 153 -12.75 -1.15 4.49
CA VAL A 153 -12.24 0.24 4.41
C VAL A 153 -10.88 0.43 5.07
N HIS A 154 -10.52 -0.36 6.09
CA HIS A 154 -9.29 -0.19 6.86
C HIS A 154 -8.40 -1.42 6.79
N ASP A 155 -7.25 -1.28 6.17
CA ASP A 155 -6.21 -2.31 6.04
C ASP A 155 -5.06 -2.11 7.04
N LYS A 156 -5.41 -1.68 8.27
CA LYS A 156 -4.41 -1.47 9.32
C LYS A 156 -4.18 -2.75 10.12
N LEU A 157 -2.91 -3.03 10.38
CA LEU A 157 -2.51 -4.07 11.31
C LEU A 157 -2.89 -3.68 12.74
N HIS A 158 -3.50 -4.59 13.48
CA HIS A 158 -3.90 -4.40 14.88
C HIS A 158 -3.27 -5.48 15.76
N ASN A 159 -2.85 -5.12 16.95
CA ASN A 159 -2.58 -6.08 17.99
C ASN A 159 -3.92 -6.71 18.43
N ARG A 160 -4.01 -8.05 18.45
CA ARG A 160 -5.27 -8.78 18.70
C ARG A 160 -5.75 -8.65 20.14
N GLU A 161 -4.84 -8.43 21.11
CA GLU A 161 -5.17 -8.30 22.52
C GLU A 161 -5.52 -6.85 22.90
N SER A 162 -4.63 -5.90 22.53
CA SER A 162 -4.76 -4.50 22.93
C SER A 162 -5.54 -3.63 21.96
N GLY A 163 -5.80 -4.11 20.73
CA GLY A 163 -6.35 -3.30 19.64
C GLY A 163 -5.41 -2.20 19.14
N SER A 164 -4.18 -2.10 19.67
CA SER A 164 -3.21 -1.08 19.25
C SER A 164 -2.82 -1.25 17.79
N VAL A 165 -2.70 -0.13 17.08
CA VAL A 165 -2.17 -0.05 15.70
C VAL A 165 -0.74 0.47 15.66
N LYS A 166 -0.12 0.69 16.82
CA LYS A 166 1.26 1.19 16.93
C LYS A 166 2.18 0.05 17.30
N PHE A 167 3.23 -0.11 16.52
CA PHE A 167 4.27 -1.11 16.72
C PHE A 167 5.66 -0.46 16.69
N PRO A 168 6.70 -1.09 17.24
CA PRO A 168 8.07 -0.64 17.09
C PRO A 168 8.46 -0.58 15.62
N LYS A 169 9.39 0.32 15.28
CA LYS A 169 9.80 0.58 13.90
C LYS A 169 11.08 -0.18 13.56
N LEU A 170 11.07 -0.81 12.39
CA LEU A 170 12.28 -1.32 11.77
C LEU A 170 13.09 -0.18 11.11
N GLN A 171 14.39 -0.40 10.95
CA GLN A 171 15.31 0.56 10.34
C GLN A 171 15.41 0.42 8.81
N GLY A 172 15.00 -0.75 8.30
CA GLY A 172 14.90 -1.02 6.87
C GLY A 172 13.64 -0.39 6.27
N GLU A 173 13.56 -0.38 4.95
CA GLU A 173 12.57 0.37 4.18
C GLU A 173 11.94 -0.51 3.11
N ILE A 174 10.70 -0.19 2.76
CA ILE A 174 10.01 -0.68 1.57
C ILE A 174 9.96 0.45 0.56
N TYR A 175 10.30 0.16 -0.70
CA TYR A 175 10.21 1.09 -1.82
C TYR A 175 8.88 0.87 -2.55
N HIS A 176 8.01 1.88 -2.53
CA HIS A 176 6.67 1.80 -3.07
C HIS A 176 6.57 2.49 -4.44
N TYR A 177 6.43 1.69 -5.47
CA TYR A 177 6.32 2.11 -6.88
C TYR A 177 4.86 2.37 -7.27
N SER A 178 4.19 3.30 -6.58
CA SER A 178 2.74 3.53 -6.67
C SER A 178 2.25 4.07 -8.03
N ILE A 179 3.15 4.58 -8.87
CA ILE A 179 2.81 5.20 -10.16
C ILE A 179 3.44 4.41 -11.31
N LYS A 180 2.61 3.74 -12.12
CA LYS A 180 3.04 3.04 -13.35
C LYS A 180 3.37 4.05 -14.47
N SER A 181 2.43 4.97 -14.74
CA SER A 181 2.53 6.02 -15.75
C SER A 181 1.73 7.24 -15.30
N TYR A 182 1.92 8.37 -15.98
CA TYR A 182 1.08 9.55 -15.74
C TYR A 182 -0.38 9.28 -16.11
N GLU A 183 -0.64 8.54 -17.16
CA GLU A 183 -2.00 8.12 -17.56
C GLU A 183 -2.67 7.31 -16.44
N HIS A 184 -2.00 6.26 -15.93
CA HIS A 184 -2.48 5.47 -14.80
C HIS A 184 -2.72 6.33 -13.55
N MET A 185 -1.85 7.30 -13.27
CA MET A 185 -2.03 8.23 -12.15
C MET A 185 -3.32 9.06 -12.32
N TRP A 186 -3.55 9.63 -13.49
CA TRP A 186 -4.75 10.44 -13.77
C TRP A 186 -6.02 9.60 -13.73
N SER A 187 -6.02 8.40 -14.30
CA SER A 187 -7.15 7.46 -14.24
C SER A 187 -7.52 7.11 -12.79
N LYS A 188 -6.52 6.79 -11.95
CA LYS A 188 -6.74 6.57 -10.51
C LYS A 188 -7.34 7.80 -9.82
N ILE A 189 -6.82 8.98 -10.08
CA ILE A 189 -7.32 10.23 -9.47
C ILE A 189 -8.78 10.46 -9.87
N GLY A 190 -9.14 10.27 -11.13
CA GLY A 190 -10.52 10.36 -11.59
C GLY A 190 -11.44 9.41 -10.86
N PHE A 191 -11.09 8.12 -10.87
CA PHE A 191 -11.86 7.05 -10.22
C PHE A 191 -12.09 7.31 -8.71
N TYR A 192 -11.02 7.60 -7.97
CA TYR A 192 -11.14 7.86 -6.53
C TYR A 192 -11.86 9.17 -6.22
N SER A 193 -11.73 10.21 -7.07
CA SER A 193 -12.45 11.47 -6.90
C SER A 193 -13.95 11.26 -7.05
N GLU A 194 -14.37 10.47 -8.03
CA GLU A 194 -15.79 10.15 -8.24
C GLU A 194 -16.35 9.28 -7.09
N ALA A 195 -15.67 8.19 -6.73
CA ALA A 195 -16.10 7.32 -5.64
C ALA A 195 -16.29 8.08 -4.32
N GLN A 196 -15.30 8.93 -3.97
CA GLN A 196 -15.38 9.76 -2.76
C GLN A 196 -16.46 10.85 -2.85
N ALA A 197 -16.70 11.43 -4.03
CA ALA A 197 -17.76 12.42 -4.22
C ALA A 197 -19.14 11.79 -3.98
N ARG A 198 -19.40 10.60 -4.54
CA ARG A 198 -20.63 9.83 -4.32
C ARG A 198 -20.85 9.54 -2.83
N GLU A 199 -19.83 9.03 -2.15
CA GLU A 199 -19.88 8.74 -0.71
C GLU A 199 -20.20 10.00 0.11
N TRP A 200 -19.61 11.15 -0.23
CA TRP A 200 -19.84 12.40 0.48
C TRP A 200 -21.29 12.89 0.32
N VAL A 201 -21.82 12.81 -0.89
CA VAL A 201 -23.23 13.21 -1.15
C VAL A 201 -24.19 12.27 -0.44
N MET A 202 -23.94 10.95 -0.43
CA MET A 202 -24.72 9.98 0.35
C MET A 202 -24.71 10.27 1.86
N LYS A 203 -23.56 10.73 2.39
CA LYS A 203 -23.42 11.16 3.80
C LYS A 203 -23.99 12.58 4.07
N GLY A 204 -24.69 13.20 3.10
CA GLY A 204 -25.29 14.52 3.24
C GLY A 204 -24.31 15.70 3.28
N ARG A 205 -23.05 15.49 2.87
CA ARG A 205 -22.04 16.55 2.86
C ARG A 205 -22.24 17.48 1.67
N LYS A 206 -22.44 18.78 1.98
CA LYS A 206 -22.57 19.81 0.95
C LYS A 206 -21.22 20.16 0.31
N PRO A 207 -21.13 20.25 -1.03
CA PRO A 207 -19.92 20.66 -1.73
C PRO A 207 -19.58 22.14 -1.43
N ARG A 208 -18.27 22.47 -1.45
CA ARG A 208 -17.77 23.82 -1.12
C ARG A 208 -16.80 24.30 -2.21
N LEU A 209 -17.26 24.39 -3.46
CA LEU A 209 -16.44 24.71 -4.64
C LEU A 209 -15.63 26.00 -4.47
N GLY A 210 -16.26 27.10 -4.06
CA GLY A 210 -15.55 28.39 -3.89
C GLY A 210 -14.39 28.30 -2.89
N LEU A 211 -14.61 27.58 -1.78
CA LEU A 211 -13.58 27.39 -0.77
C LEU A 211 -12.43 26.50 -1.29
N VAL A 212 -12.74 25.46 -2.06
CA VAL A 212 -11.71 24.54 -2.58
C VAL A 212 -10.82 25.20 -3.62
N TYR A 213 -11.37 26.07 -4.46
CA TYR A 213 -10.57 26.85 -5.42
C TYR A 213 -9.59 27.78 -4.72
N LEU A 214 -10.04 28.49 -3.69
CA LEU A 214 -9.17 29.37 -2.89
C LEU A 214 -8.11 28.55 -2.11
N ALA A 215 -8.44 27.36 -1.65
CA ALA A 215 -7.55 26.50 -0.90
C ALA A 215 -6.61 25.65 -1.78
N ALA A 216 -6.82 25.58 -3.09
CA ALA A 216 -6.03 24.74 -3.99
C ALA A 216 -4.51 25.02 -3.91
N PRO A 217 -4.02 26.28 -3.88
CA PRO A 217 -2.60 26.56 -3.70
C PRO A 217 -2.05 26.03 -2.36
N LEU A 218 -2.83 26.12 -1.28
CA LEU A 218 -2.44 25.59 0.03
C LEU A 218 -2.38 24.05 0.02
N PHE A 219 -3.28 23.39 -0.70
CA PHE A 219 -3.23 21.94 -0.89
C PHE A 219 -2.00 21.51 -1.67
N PHE A 220 -1.67 22.24 -2.74
CA PHE A 220 -0.46 21.99 -3.48
C PHE A 220 0.78 22.15 -2.58
N MET A 221 0.91 23.25 -1.86
CA MET A 221 2.01 23.49 -0.94
C MET A 221 2.11 22.41 0.15
N LYS A 222 0.97 21.99 0.71
CA LYS A 222 0.91 20.88 1.66
C LYS A 222 1.49 19.60 1.07
N HIS A 223 1.09 19.22 -0.14
CA HIS A 223 1.59 18.01 -0.79
C HIS A 223 3.06 18.15 -1.18
N PHE A 224 3.42 19.27 -1.79
CA PHE A 224 4.75 19.48 -2.32
C PHE A 224 5.79 19.65 -1.20
N LEU A 225 5.52 20.48 -0.19
CA LEU A 225 6.46 20.76 0.90
C LEU A 225 6.27 19.82 2.09
N LEU A 226 5.09 19.81 2.73
CA LEU A 226 4.91 19.07 3.99
C LEU A 226 4.94 17.55 3.78
N ARG A 227 4.43 17.06 2.65
CA ARG A 227 4.54 15.65 2.27
C ARG A 227 5.81 15.31 1.50
N ARG A 228 6.73 16.29 1.38
CA ARG A 228 8.06 16.13 0.81
C ARG A 228 8.09 15.63 -0.64
N LEU A 229 7.02 15.87 -1.43
CA LEU A 229 7.02 15.50 -2.84
C LEU A 229 8.12 16.23 -3.63
N PHE A 230 8.59 17.39 -3.19
CA PHE A 230 9.74 18.09 -3.79
C PHE A 230 10.99 17.18 -3.87
N ALA A 231 11.15 16.23 -2.95
CA ALA A 231 12.27 15.28 -2.97
C ALA A 231 12.28 14.38 -4.21
N LEU A 232 11.15 14.25 -4.90
CA LEU A 232 11.00 13.49 -6.14
C LEU A 232 11.25 14.33 -7.40
N GLY A 233 11.69 15.61 -7.24
CA GLY A 233 11.99 16.53 -8.33
C GLY A 233 10.75 16.93 -9.15
N SER A 234 10.92 17.07 -10.47
CA SER A 234 9.82 17.43 -11.39
C SER A 234 8.64 16.47 -11.33
N ARG A 235 8.88 15.19 -11.14
CA ARG A 235 7.81 14.20 -10.97
C ARG A 235 6.98 14.45 -9.71
N GLY A 236 7.65 14.82 -8.60
CA GLY A 236 6.96 15.18 -7.37
C GLY A 236 6.09 16.43 -7.51
N PHE A 237 6.52 17.39 -8.33
CA PHE A 237 5.70 18.56 -8.68
C PHE A 237 4.43 18.15 -9.42
N VAL A 238 4.55 17.29 -10.47
CA VAL A 238 3.39 16.78 -11.21
C VAL A 238 2.45 15.98 -10.32
N ILE A 239 2.98 15.14 -9.43
CA ILE A 239 2.17 14.37 -8.47
C ILE A 239 1.42 15.31 -7.52
N ALA A 240 2.08 16.35 -6.99
CA ALA A 240 1.44 17.33 -6.09
C ALA A 240 0.30 18.07 -6.80
N LEU A 241 0.53 18.45 -8.08
CA LEU A 241 -0.48 19.10 -8.92
C LEU A 241 -1.67 18.15 -9.15
N ALA A 242 -1.42 16.90 -9.50
CA ALA A 242 -2.44 15.91 -9.78
C ALA A 242 -3.30 15.59 -8.53
N LEU A 243 -2.67 15.45 -7.35
CA LEU A 243 -3.39 15.27 -6.09
C LEU A 243 -4.25 16.49 -5.72
N THR A 244 -3.78 17.69 -6.02
CA THR A 244 -4.54 18.92 -5.84
C THR A 244 -5.73 18.99 -6.79
N ALA A 245 -5.51 18.68 -8.08
CA ALA A 245 -6.56 18.62 -9.09
C ALA A 245 -7.64 17.58 -8.73
N GLY A 246 -7.24 16.40 -8.23
CA GLY A 246 -8.18 15.37 -7.78
C GLY A 246 -9.09 15.86 -6.63
N ARG A 247 -8.57 16.70 -5.72
CA ARG A 247 -9.38 17.29 -4.66
C ARG A 247 -10.39 18.30 -5.21
N VAL A 248 -9.98 19.11 -6.17
CA VAL A 248 -10.88 20.06 -6.87
C VAL A 248 -11.95 19.29 -7.65
N LEU A 249 -11.53 18.27 -8.41
CA LEU A 249 -12.43 17.43 -9.20
C LEU A 249 -13.49 16.75 -8.33
N ARG A 250 -13.11 16.21 -7.18
CA ARG A 250 -14.06 15.59 -6.25
C ARG A 250 -15.14 16.54 -5.78
N GLU A 251 -14.80 17.81 -5.43
CA GLU A 251 -15.81 18.81 -5.03
C GLU A 251 -16.70 19.21 -6.20
N ALA A 252 -16.16 19.29 -7.43
CA ALA A 252 -16.94 19.57 -8.62
C ALA A 252 -17.95 18.45 -8.91
N ILE A 253 -17.50 17.20 -8.92
CA ILE A 253 -18.38 16.03 -9.10
C ILE A 253 -19.44 15.97 -7.99
N ALA A 254 -19.06 16.22 -6.74
CA ALA A 254 -20.01 16.25 -5.62
C ALA A 254 -21.07 17.35 -5.79
N ALA A 255 -20.69 18.51 -6.37
CA ALA A 255 -21.65 19.57 -6.65
C ALA A 255 -22.68 19.18 -7.73
N ASP A 256 -22.23 18.47 -8.76
CA ASP A 256 -23.12 17.97 -9.81
C ASP A 256 -24.08 16.90 -9.28
N PHE A 257 -23.59 15.93 -8.49
CA PHE A 257 -24.47 14.95 -7.84
C PHE A 257 -25.46 15.59 -6.85
N TYR A 258 -25.04 16.63 -6.13
CA TYR A 258 -25.90 17.31 -5.19
C TYR A 258 -27.05 18.05 -5.88
N LYS A 259 -26.76 18.71 -7.02
CA LYS A 259 -27.80 19.40 -7.83
C LYS A 259 -28.81 18.42 -8.45
N ASN A 260 -28.33 17.26 -8.92
CA ASN A 260 -29.18 16.27 -9.57
C ASN A 260 -30.02 15.43 -8.57
N ARG A 261 -29.74 15.52 -7.27
CA ARG A 261 -30.52 14.85 -6.22
C ARG A 261 -31.85 15.58 -5.91
N ASP A 262 -31.89 16.87 -6.19
CA ASP A 262 -33.05 17.74 -5.90
C ASP A 262 -33.97 17.88 -7.13
N GLN A 263 -33.66 17.17 -8.24
CA GLN A 263 -34.52 17.00 -9.42
C GLN A 263 -35.12 15.61 -9.43
#